data_5850801ad26860e5f3ff89479c85b5b8
#
_entry.id   5850801ad26860e5f3ff89479c85b5b8
#
_cell.length_a   1.000
_cell.length_b   1.000
_cell.length_c   1.000
_cell.angle_alpha   90.00
_cell.angle_beta   90.00
_cell.angle_gamma   90.00
#
_symmetry.space_group_name_H-M   'P 1'
#
loop_
_entity.id
_entity.type
_entity.pdbx_description
1 polymer ?
#
loop_
_entity_poly.entity_id
_entity_poly.type
_entity_poly.pdbx_seq_one_letter_code
_entity_poly.pdbx_strand_id
1 'polypeptide(L)'
;MSTIMEWSEIIHQLFQMAEPYLRARGDKLHAEVSHQYALKLIKHEGGNHKIIEPAVILHDVGWSCLEPHELDLAYGVHAEGKEAVRLNRIHELQGATIAQNILANVELDPLLIEKIIAIIKRHDSGNIANSLEEKLVRDADKLWRYSKIGFWTEKKRQGLNANELYNHLAKYCRSWFFTPTALMRSQKELTQRLKEIEDQTNKIQ
;
A
#
# COMPACT_ATOMS: atom_id res chain seq x y z
N MET A 1 -12.95 34.35 9.67
CA MET A 1 -11.90 33.52 10.33
C MET A 1 -12.02 32.14 9.75
N SER A 2 -11.07 31.71 8.91
CA SER A 2 -11.03 30.32 8.44
C SER A 2 -10.65 29.44 9.63
N THR A 3 -11.52 28.54 10.02
CA THR A 3 -11.21 27.54 11.05
C THR A 3 -10.15 26.63 10.44
N ILE A 4 -8.96 26.61 11.03
CA ILE A 4 -7.91 25.67 10.61
C ILE A 4 -8.48 24.26 10.84
N MET A 5 -8.60 23.50 9.76
CA MET A 5 -9.13 22.12 9.80
C MET A 5 -8.17 21.23 10.60
N GLU A 6 -8.70 20.44 11.53
CA GLU A 6 -7.91 19.48 12.28
C GLU A 6 -7.35 18.40 11.35
N TRP A 7 -6.12 17.92 11.62
CA TRP A 7 -5.46 16.92 10.76
C TRP A 7 -6.28 15.64 10.58
N SER A 8 -6.98 15.21 11.62
CA SER A 8 -7.88 14.05 11.57
C SER A 8 -9.04 14.22 10.60
N GLU A 9 -9.54 15.45 10.44
CA GLU A 9 -10.61 15.77 9.48
C GLU A 9 -10.08 15.71 8.04
N ILE A 10 -8.86 16.20 7.80
CA ILE A 10 -8.18 16.07 6.50
C ILE A 10 -8.02 14.60 6.12
N ILE A 11 -7.54 13.76 7.03
CA ILE A 11 -7.39 12.33 6.80
C ILE A 11 -8.73 11.66 6.49
N HIS A 12 -9.78 12.00 7.24
CA HIS A 12 -11.11 11.49 6.98
C HIS A 12 -11.63 11.87 5.59
N GLN A 13 -11.47 13.14 5.19
CA GLN A 13 -11.84 13.61 3.85
C GLN A 13 -11.06 12.88 2.76
N LEU A 14 -9.74 12.67 2.94
CA LEU A 14 -8.94 11.94 1.96
C LEU A 14 -9.46 10.51 1.74
N PHE A 15 -9.81 9.79 2.80
CA PHE A 15 -10.43 8.46 2.66
C PHE A 15 -11.78 8.52 1.94
N GLN A 16 -12.63 9.51 2.24
CA GLN A 16 -13.92 9.68 1.56
C GLN A 16 -13.73 9.97 0.06
N MET A 17 -12.80 10.85 -0.29
CA MET A 17 -12.54 11.22 -1.68
C MET A 17 -11.83 10.12 -2.46
N ALA A 18 -11.01 9.30 -1.81
CA ALA A 18 -10.34 8.15 -2.41
C ALA A 18 -11.29 6.95 -2.63
N GLU A 19 -12.34 6.80 -1.82
CA GLU A 19 -13.21 5.62 -1.82
C GLU A 19 -13.75 5.22 -3.21
N PRO A 20 -14.25 6.14 -4.08
CA PRO A 20 -14.73 5.75 -5.41
C PRO A 20 -13.67 5.04 -6.26
N TYR A 21 -12.41 5.44 -6.13
CA TYR A 21 -11.27 4.91 -6.87
C TYR A 21 -10.74 3.59 -6.27
N LEU A 22 -10.92 3.38 -4.96
CA LEU A 22 -10.47 2.16 -4.28
C LEU A 22 -11.45 0.98 -4.44
N ARG A 23 -12.63 1.20 -5.04
CA ARG A 23 -13.64 0.14 -5.25
C ARG A 23 -13.26 -0.85 -6.34
N ALA A 24 -12.55 -0.43 -7.37
CA ALA A 24 -12.25 -1.24 -8.55
C ALA A 24 -11.59 -2.59 -8.20
N ARG A 25 -10.71 -2.60 -7.21
CA ARG A 25 -10.00 -3.79 -6.73
C ARG A 25 -10.38 -4.19 -5.30
N GLY A 26 -11.29 -3.43 -4.65
CA GLY A 26 -11.63 -3.64 -3.23
C GLY A 26 -10.52 -3.16 -2.29
N ASP A 27 -9.79 -2.12 -2.66
CA ASP A 27 -8.59 -1.65 -1.96
C ASP A 27 -8.86 -0.72 -0.77
N LYS A 28 -10.11 -0.44 -0.43
CA LYS A 28 -10.42 0.37 0.77
C LYS A 28 -9.75 -0.23 2.01
N LEU A 29 -9.91 -1.53 2.22
CA LEU A 29 -9.29 -2.23 3.36
C LEU A 29 -7.77 -2.22 3.28
N HIS A 30 -7.19 -2.34 2.08
CA HIS A 30 -5.75 -2.19 1.85
C HIS A 30 -5.26 -0.80 2.31
N ALA A 31 -5.89 0.27 1.85
CA ALA A 31 -5.53 1.64 2.23
C ALA A 31 -5.65 1.88 3.75
N GLU A 32 -6.72 1.39 4.38
CA GLU A 32 -6.92 1.51 5.83
C GLU A 32 -5.83 0.78 6.63
N VAL A 33 -5.51 -0.46 6.28
CA VAL A 33 -4.48 -1.24 6.98
C VAL A 33 -3.08 -0.71 6.71
N SER A 34 -2.79 -0.32 5.47
CA SER A 34 -1.50 0.33 5.12
C SER A 34 -1.32 1.64 5.87
N HIS A 35 -2.37 2.46 6.01
CA HIS A 35 -2.34 3.68 6.81
C HIS A 35 -2.04 3.39 8.30
N GLN A 36 -2.64 2.33 8.89
CA GLN A 36 -2.31 1.92 10.25
C GLN A 36 -0.85 1.49 10.41
N TYR A 37 -0.26 0.83 9.39
CA TYR A 37 1.17 0.52 9.40
C TYR A 37 2.02 1.78 9.26
N ALA A 38 1.63 2.73 8.40
CA ALA A 38 2.32 4.01 8.27
C ALA A 38 2.42 4.76 9.61
N LEU A 39 1.32 4.85 10.36
CA LEU A 39 1.32 5.47 11.69
C LEU A 39 2.29 4.77 12.67
N LYS A 40 2.36 3.43 12.62
CA LYS A 40 3.31 2.67 13.46
C LYS A 40 4.75 2.91 13.03
N LEU A 41 5.01 2.98 11.72
CA LEU A 41 6.34 3.27 11.19
C LEU A 41 6.78 4.68 11.53
N ILE A 42 5.93 5.69 11.33
CA ILE A 42 6.19 7.09 11.71
C ILE A 42 6.59 7.21 13.19
N LYS A 43 5.89 6.48 14.06
CA LYS A 43 6.17 6.49 15.50
C LYS A 43 7.58 6.04 15.84
N HIS A 44 8.17 5.13 15.08
CA HIS A 44 9.48 4.53 15.36
C HIS A 44 10.61 5.11 14.51
N GLU A 45 10.33 5.45 13.26
CA GLU A 45 11.33 5.90 12.29
C GLU A 45 11.31 7.44 12.08
N GLY A 46 10.24 8.11 12.54
CA GLY A 46 10.02 9.53 12.26
C GLY A 46 9.41 9.76 10.87
N GLY A 47 9.80 10.90 10.27
CA GLY A 47 9.28 11.34 8.98
C GLY A 47 8.08 12.30 9.10
N ASN A 48 7.76 12.95 7.99
CA ASN A 48 6.67 13.92 7.95
C ASN A 48 5.32 13.22 7.70
N HIS A 49 4.51 13.11 8.75
CA HIS A 49 3.19 12.47 8.67
C HIS A 49 2.27 13.15 7.64
N LYS A 50 2.39 14.47 7.42
CA LYS A 50 1.60 15.21 6.42
C LYS A 50 1.94 14.85 4.97
N ILE A 51 3.02 14.12 4.74
CA ILE A 51 3.39 13.54 3.44
C ILE A 51 3.00 12.06 3.42
N ILE A 52 3.39 11.31 4.47
CA ILE A 52 3.28 9.85 4.49
C ILE A 52 1.83 9.39 4.49
N GLU A 53 0.98 9.97 5.37
CA GLU A 53 -0.40 9.55 5.51
C GLU A 53 -1.21 9.75 4.22
N PRO A 54 -1.20 10.95 3.59
CA PRO A 54 -1.90 11.14 2.31
C PRO A 54 -1.35 10.25 1.19
N ALA A 55 -0.02 10.09 1.12
CA ALA A 55 0.60 9.25 0.10
C ALA A 55 0.14 7.79 0.23
N VAL A 56 0.09 7.23 1.45
CA VAL A 56 -0.39 5.87 1.70
C VAL A 56 -1.87 5.71 1.41
N ILE A 57 -2.70 6.71 1.70
CA ILE A 57 -4.14 6.64 1.42
C ILE A 57 -4.41 6.64 -0.10
N LEU A 58 -3.60 7.38 -0.85
CA LEU A 58 -3.85 7.67 -2.26
C LEU A 58 -2.98 6.86 -3.25
N HIS A 59 -1.99 6.06 -2.79
CA HIS A 59 -1.03 5.43 -3.71
C HIS A 59 -1.69 4.52 -4.76
N ASP A 60 -2.74 3.82 -4.38
CA ASP A 60 -3.41 2.78 -5.20
C ASP A 60 -4.69 3.25 -5.92
N VAL A 61 -5.05 4.54 -5.84
CA VAL A 61 -6.26 5.05 -6.51
C VAL A 61 -6.22 4.89 -8.04
N GLY A 62 -5.03 4.75 -8.60
CA GLY A 62 -4.83 4.60 -10.05
C GLY A 62 -5.22 3.22 -10.61
N TRP A 63 -5.38 2.20 -9.77
CA TRP A 63 -5.91 0.91 -10.20
C TRP A 63 -7.33 1.02 -10.78
N SER A 64 -8.07 2.05 -10.42
CA SER A 64 -9.39 2.36 -11.00
C SER A 64 -9.37 2.70 -12.49
N CYS A 65 -8.20 2.97 -13.05
CA CYS A 65 -8.03 3.29 -14.47
C CYS A 65 -7.74 2.06 -15.34
N LEU A 66 -7.64 0.88 -14.74
CA LEU A 66 -7.42 -0.39 -15.45
C LEU A 66 -8.70 -1.20 -15.53
N GLU A 67 -8.87 -1.90 -16.65
CA GLU A 67 -9.96 -2.84 -16.83
C GLU A 67 -9.75 -4.11 -15.97
N PRO A 68 -10.82 -4.83 -15.57
CA PRO A 68 -10.69 -6.03 -14.72
C PRO A 68 -9.67 -7.05 -15.20
N HIS A 69 -9.60 -7.34 -16.50
CA HIS A 69 -8.64 -8.28 -17.06
C HIS A 69 -7.19 -7.75 -17.02
N GLU A 70 -6.97 -6.44 -17.02
CA GLU A 70 -5.65 -5.83 -16.89
C GLU A 70 -5.15 -5.90 -15.45
N LEU A 71 -6.06 -5.81 -14.46
CA LEU A 71 -5.70 -5.96 -13.05
C LEU A 71 -5.09 -7.34 -12.77
N ASP A 72 -5.66 -8.40 -13.34
CA ASP A 72 -5.14 -9.76 -13.18
C ASP A 72 -3.75 -9.95 -13.77
N LEU A 73 -3.39 -9.18 -14.82
CA LEU A 73 -2.07 -9.21 -15.44
C LEU A 73 -1.04 -8.36 -14.68
N ALA A 74 -1.49 -7.26 -14.07
CA ALA A 74 -0.61 -6.26 -13.46
C ALA A 74 -0.21 -6.61 -12.04
N TYR A 75 -1.00 -7.43 -11.35
CA TYR A 75 -0.96 -7.56 -9.90
C TYR A 75 -0.89 -9.02 -9.45
N GLY A 76 -0.10 -9.26 -8.40
CA GLY A 76 -0.06 -10.55 -7.71
C GLY A 76 1.26 -11.29 -7.85
N VAL A 77 1.29 -12.50 -7.26
CA VAL A 77 2.49 -13.37 -7.21
C VAL A 77 2.94 -13.80 -8.61
N HIS A 78 2.01 -13.90 -9.55
CA HIS A 78 2.26 -14.34 -10.93
C HIS A 78 2.33 -13.20 -11.94
N ALA A 79 2.22 -11.93 -11.49
CA ALA A 79 2.33 -10.78 -12.39
C ALA A 79 3.79 -10.58 -12.83
N GLU A 80 4.10 -10.96 -14.04
CA GLU A 80 5.45 -10.94 -14.60
C GLU A 80 5.48 -10.38 -16.03
N GLY A 81 6.67 -9.96 -16.46
CA GLY A 81 6.92 -9.56 -17.83
C GLY A 81 6.61 -8.09 -18.13
N LYS A 82 6.73 -7.74 -19.42
CA LYS A 82 6.66 -6.34 -19.88
C LYS A 82 5.27 -5.73 -19.66
N GLU A 83 4.23 -6.54 -19.80
CA GLU A 83 2.85 -6.06 -19.65
C GLU A 83 2.52 -5.70 -18.20
N ALA A 84 2.89 -6.55 -17.24
CA ALA A 84 2.75 -6.23 -15.83
C ALA A 84 3.48 -4.91 -15.47
N VAL A 85 4.71 -4.74 -15.95
CA VAL A 85 5.48 -3.50 -15.76
C VAL A 85 4.79 -2.29 -16.38
N ARG A 86 4.23 -2.43 -17.60
CA ARG A 86 3.50 -1.35 -18.28
C ARG A 86 2.24 -0.95 -17.50
N LEU A 87 1.45 -1.92 -17.06
CA LEU A 87 0.21 -1.68 -16.33
C LEU A 87 0.48 -1.07 -14.94
N ASN A 88 1.51 -1.56 -14.24
CA ASN A 88 1.98 -0.96 -13.00
C ASN A 88 2.38 0.51 -13.20
N ARG A 89 3.05 0.82 -14.31
CA ARG A 89 3.41 2.20 -14.60
C ARG A 89 2.20 3.09 -14.89
N ILE A 90 1.18 2.55 -15.55
CA ILE A 90 -0.08 3.26 -15.81
C ILE A 90 -0.76 3.60 -14.49
N HIS A 91 -0.93 2.63 -13.58
CA HIS A 91 -1.61 2.90 -12.31
C HIS A 91 -0.87 3.96 -11.47
N GLU A 92 0.46 3.95 -11.44
CA GLU A 92 1.23 4.99 -10.73
C GLU A 92 0.99 6.40 -11.30
N LEU A 93 1.02 6.53 -12.63
CA LEU A 93 0.86 7.83 -13.30
C LEU A 93 -0.58 8.35 -13.22
N GLN A 94 -1.55 7.48 -13.46
CA GLN A 94 -2.98 7.84 -13.32
C GLN A 94 -3.34 8.09 -11.87
N GLY A 95 -2.83 7.27 -10.95
CA GLY A 95 -2.98 7.46 -9.51
C GLY A 95 -2.45 8.81 -9.04
N ALA A 96 -1.29 9.24 -9.53
CA ALA A 96 -0.75 10.55 -9.21
C ALA A 96 -1.63 11.71 -9.73
N THR A 97 -2.25 11.55 -10.91
CA THR A 97 -3.18 12.55 -11.46
C THR A 97 -4.46 12.62 -10.62
N ILE A 98 -5.03 11.48 -10.26
CA ILE A 98 -6.22 11.42 -9.38
C ILE A 98 -5.89 12.01 -8.01
N ALA A 99 -4.76 11.60 -7.41
CA ALA A 99 -4.32 12.09 -6.12
C ALA A 99 -4.12 13.62 -6.13
N GLN A 100 -3.56 14.19 -7.19
CA GLN A 100 -3.40 15.63 -7.33
C GLN A 100 -4.76 16.36 -7.32
N ASN A 101 -5.76 15.82 -8.02
CA ASN A 101 -7.11 16.38 -8.02
C ASN A 101 -7.77 16.28 -6.65
N ILE A 102 -7.58 15.16 -5.93
CA ILE A 102 -8.09 15.00 -4.56
C ILE A 102 -7.41 16.00 -3.62
N LEU A 103 -6.08 16.09 -3.65
CA LEU A 103 -5.30 16.97 -2.78
C LEU A 103 -5.53 18.45 -3.02
N ALA A 104 -5.93 18.83 -4.23
CA ALA A 104 -6.33 20.22 -4.54
C ALA A 104 -7.61 20.68 -3.81
N ASN A 105 -8.40 19.73 -3.26
CA ASN A 105 -9.63 20.02 -2.52
C ASN A 105 -9.44 19.96 -0.99
N VAL A 106 -8.23 19.78 -0.51
CA VAL A 106 -7.88 19.80 0.92
C VAL A 106 -6.87 20.91 1.19
N GLU A 107 -6.90 21.48 2.39
CA GLU A 107 -5.99 22.56 2.79
C GLU A 107 -4.60 21.98 3.12
N LEU A 108 -3.79 21.69 2.08
CA LEU A 108 -2.39 21.28 2.22
C LEU A 108 -1.45 22.26 1.52
N ASP A 109 -0.27 22.44 2.10
CA ASP A 109 0.82 23.19 1.50
C ASP A 109 1.17 22.61 0.12
N PRO A 110 1.22 23.41 -0.96
CA PRO A 110 1.59 22.95 -2.29
C PRO A 110 2.91 22.17 -2.34
N LEU A 111 3.90 22.53 -1.53
CA LEU A 111 5.18 21.82 -1.47
C LEU A 111 5.03 20.41 -0.87
N LEU A 112 4.06 20.20 0.02
CA LEU A 112 3.75 18.85 0.53
C LEU A 112 3.04 18.05 -0.56
N ILE A 113 2.10 18.66 -1.30
CA ILE A 113 1.40 18.02 -2.42
C ILE A 113 2.41 17.53 -3.46
N GLU A 114 3.36 18.35 -3.87
CA GLU A 114 4.42 17.95 -4.82
C GLU A 114 5.18 16.70 -4.35
N LYS A 115 5.55 16.64 -3.06
CA LYS A 115 6.27 15.49 -2.49
C LYS A 115 5.39 14.24 -2.45
N ILE A 116 4.12 14.36 -2.08
CA ILE A 116 3.15 13.26 -2.08
C ILE A 116 3.01 12.68 -3.49
N ILE A 117 2.80 13.54 -4.49
CA ILE A 117 2.66 13.13 -5.89
C ILE A 117 3.94 12.48 -6.43
N ALA A 118 5.10 12.99 -6.06
CA ALA A 118 6.37 12.38 -6.44
C ALA A 118 6.53 10.95 -5.90
N ILE A 119 6.06 10.67 -4.67
CA ILE A 119 6.05 9.34 -4.07
C ILE A 119 5.07 8.44 -4.83
N ILE A 120 3.82 8.88 -5.04
CA ILE A 120 2.78 8.07 -5.70
C ILE A 120 3.23 7.67 -7.11
N LYS A 121 3.86 8.58 -7.86
CA LYS A 121 4.35 8.32 -9.23
C LYS A 121 5.34 7.17 -9.35
N ARG A 122 5.90 6.65 -8.25
CA ARG A 122 7.00 5.68 -8.30
C ARG A 122 7.01 4.68 -7.15
N HIS A 123 5.92 4.56 -6.43
CA HIS A 123 5.86 3.75 -5.20
C HIS A 123 6.10 2.25 -5.46
N ASP A 124 5.74 1.74 -6.63
CA ASP A 124 5.99 0.36 -7.07
C ASP A 124 7.21 0.23 -8.00
N SER A 125 7.32 1.08 -9.03
CA SER A 125 8.36 0.98 -10.07
C SER A 125 9.73 1.54 -9.66
N GLY A 126 9.80 2.35 -8.60
CA GLY A 126 11.05 2.97 -8.17
C GLY A 126 12.04 1.95 -7.59
N ASN A 127 13.25 1.85 -8.16
CA ASN A 127 14.30 0.95 -7.65
C ASN A 127 14.90 1.43 -6.32
N ILE A 128 14.94 2.75 -6.10
CA ILE A 128 15.52 3.40 -4.93
C ILE A 128 14.50 4.36 -4.35
N ALA A 129 14.33 4.36 -3.04
CA ALA A 129 13.53 5.36 -2.34
C ALA A 129 14.37 6.61 -2.08
N ASN A 130 13.86 7.79 -2.48
CA ASN A 130 14.61 9.06 -2.47
C ASN A 130 14.51 9.82 -1.12
N SER A 131 13.58 9.44 -0.27
CA SER A 131 13.38 10.07 1.05
C SER A 131 12.95 9.05 2.10
N LEU A 132 12.97 9.46 3.37
CA LEU A 132 12.42 8.64 4.44
C LEU A 132 10.91 8.42 4.24
N GLU A 133 10.18 9.46 3.84
CA GLU A 133 8.74 9.39 3.59
C GLU A 133 8.42 8.35 2.53
N GLU A 134 9.16 8.34 1.41
CA GLU A 134 8.98 7.33 0.36
C GLU A 134 9.25 5.92 0.87
N LYS A 135 10.30 5.72 1.68
CA LYS A 135 10.59 4.44 2.33
C LYS A 135 9.42 3.96 3.18
N LEU A 136 8.87 4.84 4.01
CA LEU A 136 7.79 4.51 4.94
C LEU A 136 6.46 4.23 4.20
N VAL A 137 6.17 4.96 3.12
CA VAL A 137 5.00 4.68 2.27
C VAL A 137 5.09 3.29 1.66
N ARG A 138 6.22 2.96 1.05
CA ARG A 138 6.45 1.66 0.40
C ARG A 138 6.51 0.50 1.39
N ASP A 139 7.08 0.73 2.56
CA ASP A 139 7.10 -0.24 3.64
C ASP A 139 5.69 -0.50 4.18
N ALA A 140 4.89 0.54 4.38
CA ALA A 140 3.52 0.43 4.85
C ALA A 140 2.62 -0.32 3.86
N ASP A 141 2.72 0.00 2.57
CA ASP A 141 2.06 -0.75 1.49
C ASP A 141 2.41 -2.23 1.53
N LYS A 142 3.70 -2.56 1.56
CA LYS A 142 4.14 -3.96 1.56
C LYS A 142 3.70 -4.73 2.81
N LEU A 143 3.69 -4.08 3.99
CA LEU A 143 3.26 -4.70 5.26
C LEU A 143 1.81 -5.16 5.24
N TRP A 144 0.94 -4.58 4.41
CA TRP A 144 -0.41 -5.07 4.20
C TRP A 144 -0.44 -6.57 3.95
N ARG A 145 0.35 -7.08 3.00
CA ARG A 145 0.37 -8.49 2.58
C ARG A 145 0.83 -9.44 3.69
N TYR A 146 1.57 -8.94 4.66
CA TYR A 146 2.06 -9.70 5.82
C TYR A 146 1.05 -9.72 6.97
N SER A 147 0.16 -8.73 7.07
CA SER A 147 -0.88 -8.68 8.10
C SER A 147 -1.83 -9.86 8.00
N LYS A 148 -2.48 -10.22 9.11
CA LYS A 148 -3.47 -11.31 9.08
C LYS A 148 -4.55 -11.07 8.04
N ILE A 149 -5.17 -9.89 8.07
CA ILE A 149 -6.28 -9.59 7.16
C ILE A 149 -5.81 -9.49 5.71
N GLY A 150 -4.65 -8.87 5.48
CA GLY A 150 -4.08 -8.74 4.14
C GLY A 150 -3.69 -10.08 3.53
N PHE A 151 -3.01 -10.93 4.29
CA PHE A 151 -2.58 -12.26 3.83
C PHE A 151 -3.76 -13.12 3.34
N TRP A 152 -4.80 -13.24 4.15
CA TRP A 152 -5.95 -14.06 3.78
C TRP A 152 -6.81 -13.43 2.67
N THR A 153 -6.85 -12.10 2.59
CA THR A 153 -7.50 -11.38 1.49
C THR A 153 -6.74 -11.59 0.18
N GLU A 154 -5.41 -11.43 0.20
CA GLU A 154 -4.58 -11.62 -0.98
C GLU A 154 -4.57 -13.07 -1.46
N LYS A 155 -4.48 -14.03 -0.55
CA LYS A 155 -4.62 -15.44 -0.88
C LYS A 155 -5.91 -15.73 -1.64
N LYS A 156 -7.04 -15.17 -1.15
CA LYS A 156 -8.36 -15.35 -1.78
C LYS A 156 -8.45 -14.64 -3.13
N ARG A 157 -8.00 -13.39 -3.19
CA ARG A 157 -8.03 -12.54 -4.38
C ARG A 157 -7.27 -13.16 -5.55
N GLN A 158 -6.09 -13.72 -5.27
CA GLN A 158 -5.20 -14.29 -6.30
C GLN A 158 -5.42 -15.78 -6.52
N GLY A 159 -6.37 -16.43 -5.85
CA GLY A 159 -6.62 -17.87 -6.00
C GLY A 159 -5.47 -18.77 -5.52
N LEU A 160 -4.56 -18.27 -4.67
CA LEU A 160 -3.38 -18.98 -4.20
C LEU A 160 -3.70 -19.96 -3.07
N ASN A 161 -2.86 -20.98 -2.88
CA ASN A 161 -2.81 -21.66 -1.61
C ASN A 161 -1.97 -20.87 -0.58
N ALA A 162 -2.20 -21.14 0.71
CA ALA A 162 -1.57 -20.36 1.77
C ALA A 162 -0.04 -20.51 1.82
N ASN A 163 0.47 -21.73 1.55
CA ASN A 163 1.91 -21.98 1.52
C ASN A 163 2.59 -21.27 0.34
N GLU A 164 1.94 -21.19 -0.79
CA GLU A 164 2.45 -20.49 -1.98
C GLU A 164 2.65 -18.99 -1.69
N LEU A 165 1.62 -18.32 -1.16
CA LEU A 165 1.73 -16.93 -0.76
C LEU A 165 2.77 -16.72 0.36
N TYR A 166 2.77 -17.59 1.38
CA TYR A 166 3.75 -17.54 2.46
C TYR A 166 5.19 -17.63 1.94
N ASN A 167 5.48 -18.61 1.07
CA ASN A 167 6.81 -18.80 0.50
C ASN A 167 7.25 -17.61 -0.35
N HIS A 168 6.33 -17.02 -1.12
CA HIS A 168 6.61 -15.80 -1.87
C HIS A 168 6.98 -14.64 -0.94
N LEU A 169 6.17 -14.37 0.09
CA LEU A 169 6.44 -13.30 1.04
C LEU A 169 7.73 -13.54 1.84
N ALA A 170 8.01 -14.79 2.25
CA ALA A 170 9.23 -15.15 2.96
C ALA A 170 10.48 -14.94 2.09
N LYS A 171 10.41 -15.29 0.80
CA LYS A 171 11.50 -15.09 -0.16
C LYS A 171 11.90 -13.62 -0.28
N TYR A 172 10.91 -12.73 -0.36
CA TYR A 172 11.15 -11.31 -0.60
C TYR A 172 11.22 -10.45 0.68
N CYS A 173 10.95 -11.00 1.85
CA CYS A 173 10.87 -10.29 3.11
C CYS A 173 12.07 -9.36 3.36
N ARG A 174 13.31 -9.83 3.10
CA ARG A 174 14.51 -9.03 3.36
C ARG A 174 14.78 -7.96 2.30
N SER A 175 14.36 -8.18 1.06
CA SER A 175 14.65 -7.27 -0.06
C SER A 175 13.60 -6.19 -0.27
N TRP A 176 12.39 -6.38 0.26
CA TRP A 176 11.29 -5.45 0.03
C TRP A 176 11.24 -4.27 0.98
N PHE A 177 11.80 -4.42 2.19
CA PHE A 177 11.69 -3.40 3.22
C PHE A 177 12.93 -2.52 3.31
N PHE A 178 12.68 -1.23 3.46
CA PHE A 178 13.72 -0.20 3.56
C PHE A 178 14.11 0.09 5.00
N THR A 179 13.19 -0.09 5.96
CA THR A 179 13.41 0.28 7.35
C THR A 179 13.51 -0.95 8.27
N PRO A 180 14.36 -0.88 9.31
CA PRO A 180 14.48 -1.96 10.29
C PRO A 180 13.16 -2.30 10.98
N THR A 181 12.34 -1.29 11.28
CA THR A 181 11.03 -1.48 11.90
C THR A 181 10.08 -2.27 11.02
N ALA A 182 10.02 -1.97 9.72
CA ALA A 182 9.19 -2.70 8.77
C ALA A 182 9.66 -4.14 8.59
N LEU A 183 10.97 -4.35 8.46
CA LEU A 183 11.56 -5.70 8.37
C LEU A 183 11.24 -6.54 9.60
N MET A 184 11.47 -6.00 10.80
CA MET A 184 11.15 -6.70 12.05
C MET A 184 9.65 -7.05 12.14
N ARG A 185 8.79 -6.12 11.73
CA ARG A 185 7.34 -6.31 11.72
C ARG A 185 6.92 -7.42 10.76
N SER A 186 7.44 -7.41 9.53
CA SER A 186 7.14 -8.43 8.53
C SER A 186 7.56 -9.83 8.96
N GLN A 187 8.72 -9.97 9.58
CA GLN A 187 9.20 -11.24 10.13
C GLN A 187 8.28 -11.77 11.24
N LYS A 188 7.83 -10.88 12.14
CA LYS A 188 6.86 -11.22 13.19
C LYS A 188 5.53 -11.70 12.60
N GLU A 189 5.03 -10.98 11.60
CA GLU A 189 3.78 -11.35 10.90
C GLU A 189 3.93 -12.70 10.19
N LEU A 190 5.04 -12.95 9.49
CA LEU A 190 5.31 -14.25 8.86
C LEU A 190 5.29 -15.40 9.85
N THR A 191 5.91 -15.24 11.02
CA THR A 191 5.87 -16.27 12.07
C THR A 191 4.44 -16.58 12.51
N GLN A 192 3.59 -15.58 12.59
CA GLN A 192 2.18 -15.77 12.92
C GLN A 192 1.39 -16.44 11.79
N ARG A 193 1.66 -16.07 10.52
CA ARG A 193 1.01 -16.71 9.36
C ARG A 193 1.36 -18.18 9.25
N LEU A 194 2.62 -18.55 9.51
CA LEU A 194 3.03 -19.95 9.51
C LEU A 194 2.22 -20.79 10.50
N LYS A 195 2.10 -20.31 11.74
CA LYS A 195 1.29 -20.98 12.76
C LYS A 195 -0.18 -21.13 12.35
N GLU A 196 -0.78 -20.07 11.77
CA GLU A 196 -2.17 -20.13 11.30
C GLU A 196 -2.35 -21.15 10.17
N ILE A 197 -1.37 -21.29 9.26
CA ILE A 197 -1.39 -22.28 8.19
C ILE A 197 -1.31 -23.70 8.75
N GLU A 198 -0.39 -23.94 9.70
CA GLU A 198 -0.21 -25.24 10.37
C GLU A 198 -1.48 -25.64 11.13
N ASP A 199 -2.08 -24.71 11.90
CA ASP A 199 -3.33 -24.93 12.64
C ASP A 199 -4.52 -25.29 11.73
N GLN A 200 -4.58 -24.70 10.52
CA GLN A 200 -5.62 -25.04 9.54
C GLN A 200 -5.41 -26.43 8.95
N THR A 201 -4.17 -26.80 8.67
CA THR A 201 -3.83 -28.13 8.12
C THR A 201 -4.18 -29.24 9.11
N ASN A 202 -3.85 -29.04 10.38
CA ASN A 202 -4.14 -30.02 11.46
C ASN A 202 -5.63 -30.20 11.76
N LYS A 203 -6.48 -29.24 11.41
CA LYS A 203 -7.95 -29.35 11.59
C LYS A 203 -8.66 -30.11 10.47
N ILE A 204 -7.98 -30.36 9.35
CA ILE A 204 -8.53 -31.04 8.16
C ILE A 204 -8.14 -32.53 8.16
N GLN A 205 -7.16 -32.91 8.97
CA GLN A 205 -6.80 -34.31 9.25
C GLN A 205 -7.61 -34.88 10.39
#